data_36608b05392f3232f0542cabf445799b
#
_entry.id   36608b05392f3232f0542cabf445799b
#
_cell.length_a   1.000
_cell.length_b   1.000
_cell.length_c   1.000
_cell.angle_alpha   90.00
_cell.angle_beta   90.00
_cell.angle_gamma   90.00
#
_symmetry.space_group_name_H-M   'P 1'
#
loop_
_entity.id
_entity.type
_entity.pdbx_description
1 polymer ?
#
loop_
_entity_poly.entity_id
_entity_poly.type
_entity_poly.pdbx_seq_one_letter_code
_entity_poly.pdbx_strand_id
1 'polypeptide(L)'
;VTFLYGTYCGITVAFCDGIKYIAQNLKEYKITVFITVPLVLETMYKKIQKGIEASGKKELVDKMTKISNGLLKCKIDLRKKLFKAIREQFDEYLRLIIFGAASMDKDTIQGYLNLGIAIVQGYGLTENSPVVSVETEKNYRLGSVGKPLTNMEARIENPDEEGIGEILLRGPSVMMGYYENEEATKKALDDEKWLHTGDFGYIDKDGYIFITGRKSDII
;
A
#
# COMPACT_ATOMS: atom_id res chain seq x y z
N VAL A 1 -9.58 -0.84 11.82
CA VAL A 1 -9.85 -2.02 10.97
C VAL A 1 -8.99 -3.18 11.38
N THR A 2 -7.65 -3.06 11.37
CA THR A 2 -6.71 -4.15 11.61
C THR A 2 -6.99 -4.92 12.90
N PHE A 3 -7.15 -4.22 14.02
CA PHE A 3 -7.41 -4.86 15.32
C PHE A 3 -8.77 -5.57 15.34
N LEU A 4 -9.85 -4.87 15.02
CA LEU A 4 -11.19 -5.44 15.08
C LEU A 4 -11.39 -6.60 14.11
N TYR A 5 -10.91 -6.45 12.86
CA TYR A 5 -10.99 -7.51 11.87
C TYR A 5 -10.10 -8.71 12.23
N GLY A 6 -8.88 -8.44 12.71
CA GLY A 6 -7.99 -9.49 13.18
C GLY A 6 -8.60 -10.31 14.33
N THR A 7 -9.20 -9.63 15.30
CA THR A 7 -9.89 -10.28 16.41
C THR A 7 -11.09 -11.10 15.93
N TYR A 8 -11.89 -10.55 15.02
CA TYR A 8 -13.03 -11.26 14.42
C TYR A 8 -12.61 -12.54 13.68
N CYS A 9 -11.50 -12.49 12.98
CA CYS A 9 -10.96 -13.64 12.24
C CYS A 9 -10.14 -14.61 13.12
N GLY A 10 -9.99 -14.36 14.44
CA GLY A 10 -9.16 -15.16 15.32
C GLY A 10 -7.66 -15.07 15.04
N ILE A 11 -7.21 -13.98 14.42
CA ILE A 11 -5.80 -13.72 14.09
C ILE A 11 -5.11 -13.13 15.33
N THR A 12 -3.92 -13.61 15.64
CA THR A 12 -3.08 -12.98 16.68
C THR A 12 -2.59 -11.62 16.18
N VAL A 13 -2.93 -10.55 16.93
CA VAL A 13 -2.48 -9.19 16.64
C VAL A 13 -1.39 -8.82 17.63
N ALA A 14 -0.19 -8.52 17.12
CA ALA A 14 0.92 -8.02 17.91
C ALA A 14 1.10 -6.52 17.67
N PHE A 15 1.27 -5.75 18.74
CA PHE A 15 1.58 -4.33 18.68
C PHE A 15 3.09 -4.14 18.78
N CYS A 16 3.63 -3.23 17.98
CA CYS A 16 5.04 -2.90 18.02
C CYS A 16 5.38 -2.09 19.28
N ASP A 17 6.47 -2.44 19.96
CA ASP A 17 6.96 -1.74 21.17
C ASP A 17 7.51 -0.33 20.86
N GLY A 18 7.62 0.01 19.58
CA GLY A 18 8.05 1.31 19.09
C GLY A 18 8.86 1.19 17.80
N ILE A 19 8.95 2.28 17.05
CA ILE A 19 9.54 2.30 15.70
C ILE A 19 10.97 1.72 15.67
N LYS A 20 11.78 1.96 16.71
CA LYS A 20 13.15 1.45 16.80
C LYS A 20 13.23 -0.07 17.00
N TYR A 21 12.16 -0.70 17.46
CA TYR A 21 12.11 -2.13 17.75
C TYR A 21 11.47 -2.96 16.63
N ILE A 22 10.98 -2.34 15.54
CA ILE A 22 10.25 -3.03 14.46
C ILE A 22 11.00 -4.29 13.99
N ALA A 23 12.29 -4.17 13.64
CA ALA A 23 13.05 -5.31 13.13
C ALA A 23 13.21 -6.44 14.17
N GLN A 24 13.29 -6.10 15.44
CA GLN A 24 13.32 -7.05 16.54
C GLN A 24 11.96 -7.72 16.72
N ASN A 25 10.89 -6.93 16.81
CA ASN A 25 9.53 -7.44 17.01
C ASN A 25 9.03 -8.30 15.85
N LEU A 26 9.40 -7.98 14.59
CA LEU A 26 9.08 -8.83 13.45
C LEU A 26 9.59 -10.25 13.68
N LYS A 27 10.82 -10.41 14.16
CA LYS A 27 11.44 -11.71 14.46
C LYS A 27 10.87 -12.37 15.72
N GLU A 28 10.80 -11.62 16.82
CA GLU A 28 10.38 -12.11 18.12
C GLU A 28 8.95 -12.66 18.08
N TYR A 29 8.03 -11.93 17.42
CA TYR A 29 6.63 -12.32 17.30
C TYR A 29 6.33 -13.16 16.06
N LYS A 30 7.34 -13.47 15.23
CA LYS A 30 7.20 -14.25 13.98
C LYS A 30 6.07 -13.73 13.10
N ILE A 31 6.13 -12.43 12.82
CA ILE A 31 5.07 -11.70 12.11
C ILE A 31 4.95 -12.20 10.67
N THR A 32 3.75 -12.61 10.29
CA THR A 32 3.45 -13.09 8.93
C THR A 32 2.89 -12.01 8.02
N VAL A 33 2.17 -11.05 8.59
CA VAL A 33 1.62 -9.88 7.87
C VAL A 33 1.99 -8.62 8.64
N PHE A 34 2.66 -7.69 7.99
CA PHE A 34 3.09 -6.43 8.59
C PHE A 34 2.31 -5.28 7.97
N ILE A 35 1.53 -4.56 8.80
CA ILE A 35 0.77 -3.38 8.38
C ILE A 35 1.48 -2.16 8.90
N THR A 36 1.81 -1.22 8.01
CA THR A 36 2.66 -0.08 8.34
C THR A 36 2.42 1.12 7.42
N VAL A 37 3.25 2.14 7.56
CA VAL A 37 3.22 3.37 6.76
C VAL A 37 4.48 3.48 5.89
N PRO A 38 4.44 4.24 4.77
CA PRO A 38 5.55 4.38 3.83
C PRO A 38 6.88 4.74 4.48
N LEU A 39 6.91 5.72 5.38
CA LEU A 39 8.13 6.21 6.04
C LEU A 39 8.94 5.09 6.73
N VAL A 40 8.23 4.14 7.35
CA VAL A 40 8.87 2.98 7.99
C VAL A 40 9.52 2.10 6.93
N LEU A 41 8.80 1.79 5.86
CA LEU A 41 9.30 0.94 4.77
C LEU A 41 10.47 1.56 4.03
N GLU A 42 10.40 2.85 3.72
CA GLU A 42 11.52 3.58 3.11
C GLU A 42 12.76 3.55 3.99
N THR A 43 12.59 3.75 5.31
CA THR A 43 13.69 3.69 6.27
C THR A 43 14.30 2.29 6.33
N MET A 44 13.47 1.26 6.34
CA MET A 44 13.91 -0.13 6.32
C MET A 44 14.63 -0.45 5.01
N TYR A 45 14.08 -0.03 3.87
CA TYR A 45 14.71 -0.26 2.56
C TYR A 45 16.06 0.44 2.42
N LYS A 46 16.16 1.70 2.89
CA LYS A 46 17.45 2.42 2.95
C LYS A 46 18.49 1.67 3.79
N LYS A 47 18.10 1.03 4.89
CA LYS A 47 19.02 0.20 5.70
C LYS A 47 19.48 -1.04 4.92
N ILE A 48 18.58 -1.70 4.17
CA ILE A 48 18.94 -2.83 3.32
C ILE A 48 19.98 -2.41 2.28
N GLN A 49 19.71 -1.32 1.56
CA GLN A 49 20.60 -0.81 0.52
C GLN A 49 21.99 -0.50 1.08
N LYS A 50 22.06 0.20 2.22
CA LYS A 50 23.34 0.45 2.91
C LYS A 50 24.07 -0.83 3.31
N GLY A 51 23.33 -1.85 3.77
CA GLY A 51 23.92 -3.16 4.11
C GLY A 51 24.48 -3.88 2.89
N ILE A 52 23.77 -3.83 1.75
CA ILE A 52 24.25 -4.39 0.47
C ILE A 52 25.52 -3.66 0.02
N GLU A 53 25.53 -2.33 0.06
CA GLU A 53 26.70 -1.50 -0.31
C GLU A 53 27.90 -1.78 0.58
N ALA A 54 27.71 -1.79 1.90
CA ALA A 54 28.76 -2.07 2.88
C ALA A 54 29.37 -3.49 2.73
N SER A 55 28.57 -4.46 2.25
CA SER A 55 29.05 -5.81 1.98
C SER A 55 29.85 -5.94 0.68
N GLY A 56 29.92 -4.90 -0.15
CA GLY A 56 30.56 -4.92 -1.47
C GLY A 56 29.85 -5.80 -2.51
N LYS A 57 28.62 -6.24 -2.23
CA LYS A 57 27.88 -7.20 -3.07
C LYS A 57 26.83 -6.54 -3.97
N LYS A 58 26.85 -5.22 -4.12
CA LYS A 58 25.84 -4.48 -4.91
C LYS A 58 25.69 -5.01 -6.34
N GLU A 59 26.81 -5.12 -7.06
CA GLU A 59 26.78 -5.65 -8.44
C GLU A 59 26.25 -7.08 -8.53
N LEU A 60 26.56 -7.93 -7.53
CA LEU A 60 26.04 -9.30 -7.46
C LEU A 60 24.51 -9.29 -7.27
N VAL A 61 24.01 -8.48 -6.33
CA VAL A 61 22.56 -8.33 -6.07
C VAL A 61 21.85 -7.80 -7.31
N ASP A 62 22.42 -6.81 -8.00
CA ASP A 62 21.84 -6.26 -9.24
C ASP A 62 21.76 -7.30 -10.37
N LYS A 63 22.83 -8.11 -10.54
CA LYS A 63 22.83 -9.23 -11.50
C LYS A 63 21.78 -10.28 -11.14
N MET A 64 21.72 -10.69 -9.87
CA MET A 64 20.73 -11.65 -9.37
C MET A 64 19.31 -11.15 -9.57
N THR A 65 19.06 -9.86 -9.35
CA THR A 65 17.76 -9.22 -9.58
C THR A 65 17.34 -9.29 -11.05
N LYS A 66 18.25 -8.97 -11.98
CA LYS A 66 17.98 -9.04 -13.43
C LYS A 66 17.65 -10.47 -13.87
N ILE A 67 18.46 -11.44 -13.42
CA ILE A 67 18.22 -12.87 -13.72
C ILE A 67 16.87 -13.32 -13.16
N SER A 68 16.60 -13.01 -11.90
CA SER A 68 15.37 -13.37 -11.22
C SER A 68 14.13 -12.79 -11.91
N ASN A 69 14.17 -11.51 -12.30
CA ASN A 69 13.08 -10.87 -13.02
C ASN A 69 12.88 -11.47 -14.43
N GLY A 70 13.95 -11.93 -15.08
CA GLY A 70 13.87 -12.70 -16.32
C GLY A 70 13.15 -14.04 -16.13
N LEU A 71 13.50 -14.79 -15.08
CA LEU A 71 12.90 -16.08 -14.75
C LEU A 71 11.43 -15.95 -14.35
N LEU A 72 11.05 -14.85 -13.68
CA LEU A 72 9.65 -14.57 -13.34
C LEU A 72 8.74 -14.50 -14.59
N LYS A 73 9.24 -13.98 -15.71
CA LYS A 73 8.50 -13.99 -17.00
C LYS A 73 8.19 -15.41 -17.47
N CYS A 74 9.04 -16.35 -17.10
CA CYS A 74 8.83 -17.78 -17.35
C CYS A 74 8.08 -18.49 -16.20
N LYS A 75 7.46 -17.73 -15.27
CA LYS A 75 6.76 -18.24 -14.08
C LYS A 75 7.63 -19.02 -13.10
N ILE A 76 8.96 -18.80 -13.12
CA ILE A 76 9.92 -19.40 -12.19
C ILE A 76 10.33 -18.33 -11.17
N ASP A 77 9.92 -18.50 -9.91
CA ASP A 77 10.27 -17.57 -8.82
C ASP A 77 11.36 -18.17 -7.93
N LEU A 78 12.57 -17.65 -8.06
CA LEU A 78 13.72 -18.02 -7.25
C LEU A 78 14.11 -16.95 -6.21
N ARG A 79 13.36 -15.83 -6.11
CA ARG A 79 13.70 -14.68 -5.26
C ARG A 79 13.91 -15.08 -3.80
N LYS A 80 13.06 -15.94 -3.25
CA LYS A 80 13.19 -16.43 -1.88
C LYS A 80 14.53 -17.13 -1.60
N LYS A 81 15.04 -17.88 -2.58
CA LYS A 81 16.35 -18.55 -2.46
C LYS A 81 17.50 -17.59 -2.68
N LEU A 82 17.44 -16.78 -3.74
CA LEU A 82 18.51 -15.88 -4.13
C LEU A 82 18.78 -14.78 -3.08
N PHE A 83 17.72 -14.25 -2.48
CA PHE A 83 17.82 -13.15 -1.52
C PHE A 83 17.57 -13.59 -0.06
N LYS A 84 17.77 -14.88 0.24
CA LYS A 84 17.54 -15.44 1.58
C LYS A 84 18.24 -14.62 2.68
N ALA A 85 19.52 -14.35 2.55
CA ALA A 85 20.29 -13.61 3.55
C ALA A 85 19.81 -12.17 3.78
N ILE A 86 19.23 -11.53 2.75
CA ILE A 86 18.63 -10.20 2.89
C ILE A 86 17.28 -10.31 3.57
N ARG A 87 16.49 -11.31 3.20
CA ARG A 87 15.15 -11.55 3.77
C ARG A 87 15.20 -11.92 5.25
N GLU A 88 16.21 -12.67 5.68
CA GLU A 88 16.45 -13.02 7.10
C GLU A 88 16.66 -11.79 8.00
N GLN A 89 16.94 -10.61 7.44
CA GLN A 89 16.99 -9.36 8.21
C GLN A 89 15.60 -8.90 8.66
N PHE A 90 14.55 -9.29 7.93
CA PHE A 90 13.14 -8.98 8.29
C PHE A 90 12.51 -10.09 9.13
N ASP A 91 12.61 -11.28 8.70
CA ASP A 91 12.22 -12.58 9.24
C ASP A 91 11.81 -13.53 8.09
N GLU A 92 12.03 -14.82 8.27
CA GLU A 92 11.58 -15.87 7.34
C GLU A 92 10.05 -16.02 7.31
N TYR A 93 9.34 -15.60 8.37
CA TYR A 93 7.90 -15.70 8.49
C TYR A 93 7.14 -14.58 7.77
N LEU A 94 7.78 -13.43 7.51
CA LEU A 94 7.13 -12.30 6.86
C LEU A 94 6.73 -12.65 5.42
N ARG A 95 5.43 -12.74 5.21
CA ARG A 95 4.82 -13.10 3.93
C ARG A 95 4.35 -11.89 3.15
N LEU A 96 3.72 -10.94 3.83
CA LEU A 96 3.03 -9.81 3.22
C LEU A 96 3.26 -8.53 4.02
N ILE A 97 3.56 -7.46 3.31
CA ILE A 97 3.55 -6.10 3.84
C ILE A 97 2.35 -5.37 3.23
N ILE A 98 1.55 -4.74 4.08
CA ILE A 98 0.44 -3.86 3.66
C ILE A 98 0.77 -2.45 4.13
N PHE A 99 0.69 -1.49 3.23
CA PHE A 99 0.90 -0.09 3.59
C PHE A 99 -0.18 0.81 3.00
N GLY A 100 -0.36 1.97 3.59
CA GLY A 100 -1.33 2.97 3.17
C GLY A 100 -1.10 4.30 3.88
N ALA A 101 -2.08 5.18 3.86
CA ALA A 101 -2.08 6.52 4.43
C ALA A 101 -1.24 7.58 3.69
N ALA A 102 -0.30 7.18 2.84
CA ALA A 102 0.46 8.06 1.97
C ALA A 102 1.00 7.28 0.76
N SER A 103 1.40 7.99 -0.28
CA SER A 103 2.11 7.41 -1.42
C SER A 103 3.53 7.00 -1.02
N MET A 104 4.06 5.99 -1.69
CA MET A 104 5.46 5.57 -1.57
C MET A 104 6.11 5.57 -2.95
N ASP A 105 7.40 5.87 -2.98
CA ASP A 105 8.19 5.84 -4.20
C ASP A 105 8.13 4.46 -4.88
N LYS A 106 7.90 4.46 -6.20
CA LYS A 106 7.75 3.24 -7.00
C LYS A 106 9.01 2.37 -7.00
N ASP A 107 10.19 2.98 -6.95
CA ASP A 107 11.46 2.25 -6.93
C ASP A 107 11.64 1.51 -5.60
N THR A 108 11.17 2.08 -4.50
CA THR A 108 11.15 1.42 -3.19
C THR A 108 10.21 0.21 -3.19
N ILE A 109 8.99 0.36 -3.74
CA ILE A 109 8.03 -0.76 -3.88
C ILE A 109 8.65 -1.86 -4.75
N GLN A 110 9.19 -1.49 -5.92
CA GLN A 110 9.83 -2.42 -6.83
C GLN A 110 11.04 -3.12 -6.18
N GLY A 111 11.77 -2.41 -5.33
CA GLY A 111 12.87 -2.97 -4.57
C GLY A 111 12.46 -4.11 -3.64
N TYR A 112 11.37 -3.94 -2.89
CA TYR A 112 10.80 -5.03 -2.07
C TYR A 112 10.34 -6.21 -2.92
N LEU A 113 9.64 -5.93 -4.02
CA LEU A 113 9.17 -6.96 -4.96
C LEU A 113 10.34 -7.74 -5.56
N ASN A 114 11.44 -7.06 -5.93
CA ASN A 114 12.65 -7.69 -6.46
C ASN A 114 13.29 -8.64 -5.44
N LEU A 115 13.20 -8.34 -4.16
CA LEU A 115 13.67 -9.22 -3.07
C LEU A 115 12.70 -10.39 -2.78
N GLY A 116 11.57 -10.45 -3.49
CA GLY A 116 10.53 -11.46 -3.28
C GLY A 116 9.73 -11.26 -1.99
N ILE A 117 9.66 -10.01 -1.50
CA ILE A 117 8.80 -9.62 -0.38
C ILE A 117 7.52 -9.08 -1.00
N ALA A 118 6.39 -9.74 -0.74
CA ALA A 118 5.11 -9.26 -1.20
C ALA A 118 4.76 -7.97 -0.45
N ILE A 119 4.45 -6.94 -1.22
CA ILE A 119 4.07 -5.62 -0.70
C ILE A 119 2.88 -5.11 -1.49
N VAL A 120 1.86 -4.64 -0.81
CA VAL A 120 0.62 -4.14 -1.41
C VAL A 120 0.20 -2.83 -0.77
N GLN A 121 -0.37 -1.98 -1.59
CA GLN A 121 -0.87 -0.67 -1.17
C GLN A 121 -2.38 -0.69 -1.03
N GLY A 122 -2.90 0.04 -0.04
CA GLY A 122 -4.30 0.33 0.13
C GLY A 122 -4.56 1.83 0.21
N TYR A 123 -5.77 2.24 -0.19
CA TYR A 123 -6.24 3.60 -0.10
C TYR A 123 -7.52 3.65 0.73
N GLY A 124 -7.64 4.74 1.46
CA GLY A 124 -8.83 5.01 2.24
C GLY A 124 -8.74 6.30 3.04
N LEU A 125 -9.87 6.68 3.58
CA LEU A 125 -10.06 7.89 4.37
C LEU A 125 -11.07 7.62 5.47
N THR A 126 -11.02 8.42 6.53
CA THR A 126 -11.90 8.25 7.70
C THR A 126 -13.37 8.31 7.31
N GLU A 127 -13.71 9.16 6.37
CA GLU A 127 -15.05 9.35 5.82
C GLU A 127 -15.61 8.12 5.09
N ASN A 128 -14.76 7.13 4.81
CA ASN A 128 -15.16 5.86 4.19
C ASN A 128 -14.94 4.62 5.10
N SER A 129 -14.71 4.77 6.38
CA SER A 129 -14.68 3.72 7.44
C SER A 129 -13.69 2.56 7.30
N PRO A 130 -12.44 2.73 7.00
CA PRO A 130 -11.72 3.71 6.20
C PRO A 130 -11.32 3.23 4.80
N VAL A 131 -11.40 1.90 4.48
CA VAL A 131 -10.79 1.32 3.27
C VAL A 131 -11.68 1.46 2.04
N VAL A 132 -11.14 2.05 0.99
CA VAL A 132 -11.77 2.22 -0.32
C VAL A 132 -11.32 1.14 -1.28
N SER A 133 -10.02 1.00 -1.41
CA SER A 133 -9.39 0.09 -2.36
C SER A 133 -8.14 -0.54 -1.76
N VAL A 134 -7.77 -1.70 -2.26
CA VAL A 134 -6.57 -2.40 -1.85
C VAL A 134 -6.05 -3.26 -3.00
N GLU A 135 -4.73 -3.31 -3.12
CA GLU A 135 -4.07 -4.28 -3.98
C GLU A 135 -4.04 -5.66 -3.34
N THR A 136 -3.84 -6.67 -4.15
CA THR A 136 -3.60 -8.04 -3.68
C THR A 136 -2.30 -8.57 -4.27
N GLU A 137 -1.72 -9.62 -3.68
CA GLU A 137 -0.49 -10.25 -4.18
C GLU A 137 -0.60 -10.71 -5.66
N LYS A 138 -1.82 -11.01 -6.12
CA LYS A 138 -2.08 -11.47 -7.51
C LYS A 138 -2.50 -10.35 -8.44
N ASN A 139 -3.17 -9.34 -7.90
CA ASN A 139 -3.74 -8.23 -8.65
C ASN A 139 -3.20 -6.92 -8.06
N TYR A 140 -2.01 -6.54 -8.47
CA TYR A 140 -1.42 -5.24 -8.15
C TYR A 140 -0.93 -4.55 -9.43
N ARG A 141 -0.84 -3.23 -9.37
CA ARG A 141 -0.29 -2.42 -10.44
C ARG A 141 0.58 -1.33 -9.84
N LEU A 142 1.85 -1.36 -10.15
CA LEU A 142 2.85 -0.47 -9.55
C LEU A 142 2.44 1.00 -9.62
N GLY A 143 2.31 1.62 -8.46
CA GLY A 143 1.88 3.00 -8.28
C GLY A 143 0.37 3.21 -8.22
N SER A 144 -0.45 2.14 -8.33
CA SER A 144 -1.87 2.21 -8.02
C SER A 144 -2.12 1.98 -6.53
N VAL A 145 -3.33 2.30 -6.10
CA VAL A 145 -3.82 1.96 -4.76
C VAL A 145 -4.84 0.82 -4.80
N GLY A 146 -4.84 0.06 -5.89
CA GLY A 146 -5.74 -1.06 -6.11
C GLY A 146 -7.07 -0.70 -6.76
N LYS A 147 -7.97 -1.67 -6.79
CA LYS A 147 -9.34 -1.49 -7.27
C LYS A 147 -10.27 -1.23 -6.09
N PRO A 148 -11.39 -0.50 -6.31
CA PRO A 148 -12.41 -0.36 -5.27
C PRO A 148 -12.84 -1.72 -4.71
N LEU A 149 -13.15 -1.77 -3.43
CA LEU A 149 -13.76 -2.95 -2.83
C LEU A 149 -15.10 -3.26 -3.52
N THR A 150 -15.50 -4.52 -3.50
CA THR A 150 -16.67 -5.02 -4.27
C THR A 150 -17.97 -4.27 -4.02
N ASN A 151 -18.10 -3.66 -2.84
CA ASN A 151 -19.27 -2.88 -2.43
C ASN A 151 -19.08 -1.35 -2.56
N MET A 152 -17.97 -0.92 -3.19
CA MET A 152 -17.64 0.49 -3.39
C MET A 152 -17.63 0.84 -4.87
N GLU A 153 -18.15 2.02 -5.18
CA GLU A 153 -18.05 2.66 -6.47
C GLU A 153 -17.05 3.81 -6.40
N ALA A 154 -16.28 3.99 -7.46
CA ALA A 154 -15.38 5.13 -7.60
C ALA A 154 -15.54 5.73 -9.01
N ARG A 155 -15.56 7.06 -9.11
CA ARG A 155 -15.55 7.79 -10.38
C ARG A 155 -14.61 8.98 -10.30
N ILE A 156 -14.23 9.50 -11.45
CA ILE A 156 -13.46 10.75 -11.56
C ILE A 156 -14.41 11.86 -11.94
N GLU A 157 -14.38 12.92 -11.14
CA GLU A 157 -15.20 14.13 -11.37
C GLU A 157 -14.35 15.17 -12.10
N ASN A 158 -14.96 15.79 -13.16
CA ASN A 158 -14.34 16.83 -13.99
C ASN A 158 -12.91 16.48 -14.45
N PRO A 159 -12.71 15.34 -15.16
CA PRO A 159 -11.39 14.94 -15.60
C PRO A 159 -10.82 15.93 -16.63
N ASP A 160 -9.52 16.20 -16.54
CA ASP A 160 -8.77 16.96 -17.56
C ASP A 160 -8.44 16.10 -18.80
N GLU A 161 -7.60 16.64 -19.69
CA GLU A 161 -7.18 15.95 -20.92
C GLU A 161 -6.40 14.66 -20.67
N GLU A 162 -5.78 14.52 -19.48
CA GLU A 162 -5.06 13.32 -19.03
C GLU A 162 -5.98 12.35 -18.27
N GLY A 163 -7.25 12.70 -18.07
CA GLY A 163 -8.22 11.92 -17.31
C GLY A 163 -8.10 12.08 -15.80
N ILE A 164 -7.33 13.08 -15.33
CA ILE A 164 -7.12 13.38 -13.91
C ILE A 164 -8.22 14.32 -13.42
N GLY A 165 -8.88 13.95 -12.33
CA GLY A 165 -9.89 14.75 -11.67
C GLY A 165 -10.06 14.34 -10.22
N GLU A 166 -11.04 14.91 -9.52
CA GLU A 166 -11.34 14.54 -8.15
C GLU A 166 -11.92 13.12 -8.09
N ILE A 167 -11.42 12.31 -7.18
CA ILE A 167 -11.91 10.95 -6.93
C ILE A 167 -13.17 11.05 -6.07
N LEU A 168 -14.30 10.58 -6.59
CA LEU A 168 -15.54 10.47 -5.85
C LEU A 168 -15.83 9.03 -5.51
N LEU A 169 -16.42 8.81 -4.33
CA LEU A 169 -16.68 7.48 -3.80
C LEU A 169 -18.16 7.33 -3.40
N ARG A 170 -18.73 6.16 -3.63
CA ARG A 170 -20.07 5.82 -3.17
C ARG A 170 -20.11 4.36 -2.68
N GLY A 171 -20.80 4.12 -1.59
CA GLY A 171 -20.99 2.78 -1.06
C GLY A 171 -21.40 2.76 0.41
N PRO A 172 -21.67 1.59 0.97
CA PRO A 172 -22.24 1.46 2.33
C PRO A 172 -21.27 1.85 3.45
N SER A 173 -19.97 1.97 3.16
CA SER A 173 -18.95 2.39 4.15
C SER A 173 -18.74 3.90 4.19
N VAL A 174 -19.33 4.66 3.26
CA VAL A 174 -19.30 6.13 3.29
C VAL A 174 -20.05 6.65 4.50
N MET A 175 -19.48 7.64 5.18
CA MET A 175 -20.06 8.28 6.37
C MET A 175 -21.46 8.84 6.10
N MET A 176 -22.27 8.95 7.13
CA MET A 176 -23.57 9.66 7.08
C MET A 176 -23.40 11.18 7.09
N GLY A 177 -22.27 11.68 7.58
CA GLY A 177 -21.93 13.08 7.69
C GLY A 177 -20.98 13.36 8.85
N TYR A 178 -20.55 14.61 8.99
CA TYR A 178 -19.79 15.08 10.12
C TYR A 178 -20.70 15.42 11.29
N TYR A 179 -20.32 15.01 12.49
CA TYR A 179 -21.09 15.24 13.70
C TYR A 179 -21.30 16.75 13.95
N GLU A 180 -22.58 17.16 14.12
CA GLU A 180 -23.00 18.56 14.34
C GLU A 180 -22.42 19.56 13.34
N ASN A 181 -22.11 19.15 12.09
CA ASN A 181 -21.55 20.02 11.06
C ASN A 181 -22.20 19.75 9.69
N GLU A 182 -23.42 20.26 9.52
CA GLU A 182 -24.17 20.09 8.26
C GLU A 182 -23.52 20.78 7.07
N GLU A 183 -22.87 21.93 7.29
CA GLU A 183 -22.21 22.67 6.22
C GLU A 183 -21.05 21.86 5.62
N ALA A 184 -20.18 21.31 6.47
CA ALA A 184 -19.10 20.45 6.02
C ALA A 184 -19.63 19.16 5.39
N THR A 185 -20.72 18.60 5.92
CA THR A 185 -21.37 17.42 5.36
C THR A 185 -21.87 17.67 3.94
N LYS A 186 -22.57 18.78 3.70
CA LYS A 186 -23.07 19.16 2.36
C LYS A 186 -21.95 19.45 1.36
N LYS A 187 -20.79 19.87 1.83
CA LYS A 187 -19.60 20.05 0.97
C LYS A 187 -18.92 18.71 0.62
N ALA A 188 -18.99 17.74 1.52
CA ALA A 188 -18.34 16.45 1.33
C ALA A 188 -19.23 15.42 0.64
N LEU A 189 -20.55 15.49 0.83
CA LEU A 189 -21.52 14.56 0.25
C LEU A 189 -22.50 15.31 -0.64
N ASP A 190 -22.59 14.90 -1.91
CA ASP A 190 -23.60 15.40 -2.82
C ASP A 190 -24.99 14.77 -2.61
N ASP A 191 -25.98 15.24 -3.35
CA ASP A 191 -27.38 14.74 -3.26
C ASP A 191 -27.50 13.27 -3.70
N GLU A 192 -26.58 12.77 -4.53
CA GLU A 192 -26.54 11.39 -4.99
C GLU A 192 -25.72 10.48 -4.06
N LYS A 193 -25.26 10.99 -2.92
CA LYS A 193 -24.44 10.30 -1.91
C LYS A 193 -23.02 9.95 -2.40
N TRP A 194 -22.48 10.72 -3.35
CA TRP A 194 -21.07 10.65 -3.65
C TRP A 194 -20.27 11.47 -2.64
N LEU A 195 -19.23 10.85 -2.12
CA LEU A 195 -18.24 11.49 -1.23
C LEU A 195 -17.16 12.15 -2.08
N HIS A 196 -17.04 13.46 -1.98
CA HIS A 196 -15.93 14.24 -2.51
C HIS A 196 -14.71 14.07 -1.60
N THR A 197 -13.71 13.33 -2.09
CA THR A 197 -12.56 12.94 -1.25
C THR A 197 -11.53 14.05 -1.08
N GLY A 198 -11.51 15.01 -2.01
CA GLY A 198 -10.44 15.98 -2.13
C GLY A 198 -9.13 15.39 -2.65
N ASP A 199 -9.09 14.10 -2.97
CA ASP A 199 -7.94 13.46 -3.61
C ASP A 199 -8.12 13.48 -5.12
N PHE A 200 -7.05 13.80 -5.86
CA PHE A 200 -7.03 13.83 -7.32
C PHE A 200 -6.34 12.59 -7.87
N GLY A 201 -6.81 12.12 -9.01
CA GLY A 201 -6.24 10.96 -9.65
C GLY A 201 -7.00 10.52 -10.88
N TYR A 202 -6.73 9.33 -11.34
CA TYR A 202 -7.42 8.70 -12.46
C TYR A 202 -7.69 7.22 -12.20
N ILE A 203 -8.63 6.68 -12.96
CA ILE A 203 -8.94 5.24 -12.95
C ILE A 203 -8.57 4.70 -14.33
N ASP A 204 -7.71 3.68 -14.37
CA ASP A 204 -7.33 3.10 -15.65
C ASP A 204 -8.43 2.18 -16.22
N LYS A 205 -8.24 1.76 -17.48
CA LYS A 205 -9.19 0.90 -18.20
C LYS A 205 -9.51 -0.43 -17.52
N ASP A 206 -8.64 -0.88 -16.62
CA ASP A 206 -8.80 -2.12 -15.87
C ASP A 206 -9.39 -1.88 -14.46
N GLY A 207 -9.72 -0.62 -14.13
CA GLY A 207 -10.35 -0.21 -12.88
C GLY A 207 -9.40 0.02 -11.70
N TYR A 208 -8.10 0.17 -11.95
CA TYR A 208 -7.14 0.53 -10.91
C TYR A 208 -7.13 2.04 -10.68
N ILE A 209 -7.15 2.44 -9.41
CA ILE A 209 -7.10 3.85 -8.98
C ILE A 209 -5.63 4.28 -8.84
N PHE A 210 -5.30 5.43 -9.38
CA PHE A 210 -4.01 6.10 -9.24
C PHE A 210 -4.22 7.48 -8.64
N ILE A 211 -3.60 7.75 -7.49
CA ILE A 211 -3.66 9.05 -6.82
C ILE A 211 -2.48 9.89 -7.29
N THR A 212 -2.76 11.12 -7.73
CA THR A 212 -1.75 12.06 -8.25
C THR A 212 -1.48 13.21 -7.29
N GLY A 213 -2.42 13.56 -6.42
CA GLY A 213 -2.28 14.65 -5.48
C GLY A 213 -3.49 14.83 -4.58
N ARG A 214 -3.46 15.87 -3.78
CA ARG A 214 -4.57 16.27 -2.90
C ARG A 214 -4.95 17.72 -3.14
N LYS A 215 -6.23 18.04 -3.06
CA LYS A 215 -6.77 19.39 -3.25
C LYS A 215 -6.16 20.41 -2.31
N SER A 216 -5.86 20.00 -1.08
CA SER A 216 -5.20 20.83 -0.07
C SER A 216 -3.74 21.14 -0.38
N ASP A 217 -3.10 20.38 -1.27
CA ASP A 217 -1.68 20.49 -1.63
C ASP A 217 -1.48 21.33 -2.90
N ILE A 218 -2.60 21.69 -3.57
CA ILE A 218 -2.62 22.59 -4.73
C ILE A 218 -2.84 24.01 -4.20
N ILE A 219 -1.76 24.77 -4.09
CA ILE A 219 -1.75 26.19 -3.70
C ILE A 219 -1.86 27.06 -4.95
#